data_c0de64bebd31020b978d81bd0f4da2c1
#
_entry.id   c0de64bebd31020b978d81bd0f4da2c1
#
_cell.length_a   1.000
_cell.length_b   1.000
_cell.length_c   1.000
_cell.angle_alpha   90.00
_cell.angle_beta   90.00
_cell.angle_gamma   90.00
#
_symmetry.space_group_name_H-M   'P 1'
#
loop_
_entity.id
_entity.type
_entity.pdbx_description
1 polymer ?
#
loop_
_entity_poly.entity_id
_entity_poly.type
_entity_poly.pdbx_seq_one_letter_code
_entity_poly.pdbx_strand_id
1 'polypeptide(L)'
;MTGSPMPDPFAGSGWTPDPPRPLSPVPAIMGGQLRGRRVLIGLPGHGWRGDLRADEKVVQGSRTYVPVMPEAEWYRAEAEQTEVFAPLVPVERVWVEELGMAGPAIGTGDVVSRLVSLDEPPRRNPIAALDASALTGRRVIQLLEDGGERRDLRAVTELHTSDDGDICARVATELDWYRWAWSGRIPPTLEVPVHLLWVE
;
A
#
# COMPACT_ATOMS: atom_id res chain seq x y z
N MET A 1 37.53 17.59 -13.52
CA MET A 1 37.80 16.73 -12.34
C MET A 1 36.57 15.84 -12.20
N THR A 2 36.67 14.64 -12.73
CA THR A 2 35.59 13.64 -12.60
C THR A 2 35.76 12.96 -11.25
N GLY A 3 34.94 13.40 -10.28
CA GLY A 3 34.86 12.69 -9.00
C GLY A 3 34.35 11.28 -9.26
N SER A 4 35.10 10.27 -8.85
CA SER A 4 34.61 8.90 -8.80
C SER A 4 33.38 8.86 -7.88
N PRO A 5 32.31 8.18 -8.27
CA PRO A 5 31.18 7.98 -7.37
C PRO A 5 31.70 7.30 -6.09
N MET A 6 31.33 7.85 -4.94
CA MET A 6 31.67 7.26 -3.66
C MET A 6 31.01 5.85 -3.62
N PRO A 7 31.77 4.81 -3.31
CA PRO A 7 31.18 3.47 -3.26
C PRO A 7 30.11 3.44 -2.17
N ASP A 8 28.97 2.85 -2.48
CA ASP A 8 27.92 2.54 -1.53
C ASP A 8 28.57 1.89 -0.28
N PRO A 9 28.46 2.50 0.91
CA PRO A 9 29.09 1.99 2.12
C PRO A 9 28.57 0.59 2.51
N PHE A 10 27.47 0.16 1.91
CA PHE A 10 26.89 -1.17 2.06
C PHE A 10 27.21 -2.12 0.91
N ALA A 11 27.83 -1.61 -0.19
CA ALA A 11 28.28 -2.44 -1.29
C ALA A 11 29.36 -3.41 -0.79
N GLY A 12 28.96 -4.66 -0.56
CA GLY A 12 29.85 -5.72 -0.06
C GLY A 12 29.64 -6.11 1.40
N SER A 13 28.79 -5.43 2.16
CA SER A 13 28.45 -5.83 3.54
C SER A 13 27.57 -7.08 3.60
N GLY A 14 26.99 -7.50 2.46
CA GLY A 14 26.00 -8.59 2.43
C GLY A 14 24.71 -8.30 3.19
N TRP A 15 24.55 -7.07 3.71
CA TRP A 15 23.35 -6.68 4.42
C TRP A 15 22.32 -6.14 3.42
N THR A 16 21.38 -6.99 3.05
CA THR A 16 20.12 -6.57 2.46
C THR A 16 19.06 -6.68 3.53
N PRO A 17 18.31 -5.62 3.82
CA PRO A 17 17.22 -5.74 4.78
C PRO A 17 16.25 -6.83 4.32
N ASP A 18 15.75 -7.60 5.28
CA ASP A 18 14.70 -8.57 4.99
C ASP A 18 13.49 -7.88 4.38
N PRO A 19 12.86 -8.46 3.36
CA PRO A 19 11.69 -7.86 2.74
C PRO A 19 10.58 -7.68 3.77
N PRO A 20 9.82 -6.57 3.70
CA PRO A 20 8.66 -6.35 4.57
C PRO A 20 7.64 -7.48 4.40
N ARG A 21 6.83 -7.68 5.44
CA ARG A 21 5.76 -8.68 5.40
C ARG A 21 4.78 -8.40 4.27
N PRO A 22 4.34 -9.42 3.51
CA PRO A 22 3.37 -9.25 2.45
C PRO A 22 1.98 -8.89 3.01
N LEU A 23 1.15 -8.25 2.18
CA LEU A 23 -0.27 -8.13 2.47
C LEU A 23 -1.00 -9.40 2.03
N SER A 24 -1.77 -9.97 2.94
CA SER A 24 -2.61 -11.13 2.70
C SER A 24 -4.07 -10.73 2.82
N PRO A 25 -4.90 -11.05 1.83
CA PRO A 25 -6.33 -10.79 1.92
C PRO A 25 -7.01 -11.77 2.86
N VAL A 26 -7.88 -11.24 3.73
CA VAL A 26 -8.71 -12.03 4.66
C VAL A 26 -10.19 -11.66 4.42
N PRO A 27 -11.10 -12.66 4.28
CA PRO A 27 -12.51 -12.37 4.09
C PRO A 27 -13.06 -11.46 5.19
N ALA A 28 -13.74 -10.38 4.82
CA ALA A 28 -14.28 -9.41 5.79
C ALA A 28 -15.32 -10.02 6.74
N ILE A 29 -15.96 -11.12 6.34
CA ILE A 29 -16.88 -11.86 7.21
C ILE A 29 -16.18 -12.38 8.48
N MET A 30 -14.91 -12.75 8.37
CA MET A 30 -14.08 -13.24 9.49
C MET A 30 -13.38 -12.10 10.24
N GLY A 31 -13.30 -10.91 9.65
CA GLY A 31 -12.66 -9.75 10.25
C GLY A 31 -13.47 -9.16 11.40
N GLY A 32 -12.77 -8.62 12.41
CA GLY A 32 -13.36 -7.87 13.52
C GLY A 32 -13.83 -6.48 13.08
N GLN A 33 -13.32 -5.43 13.75
CA GLN A 33 -13.58 -4.05 13.41
C GLN A 33 -13.04 -3.71 12.02
N LEU A 34 -13.87 -3.13 11.16
CA LEU A 34 -13.53 -2.84 9.77
C LEU A 34 -13.26 -1.35 9.51
N ARG A 35 -13.75 -0.45 10.35
CA ARG A 35 -13.62 0.98 10.14
C ARG A 35 -12.17 1.40 9.88
N GLY A 36 -11.96 2.09 8.75
CA GLY A 36 -10.65 2.57 8.32
C GLY A 36 -9.71 1.49 7.76
N ARG A 37 -10.12 0.20 7.76
CA ARG A 37 -9.29 -0.88 7.19
C ARG A 37 -9.23 -0.77 5.67
N ARG A 38 -8.06 -1.05 5.11
CA ARG A 38 -7.90 -1.21 3.67
C ARG A 38 -8.60 -2.48 3.23
N VAL A 39 -9.34 -2.40 2.12
CA VAL A 39 -10.10 -3.52 1.60
C VAL A 39 -9.96 -3.66 0.09
N LEU A 40 -10.19 -4.89 -0.36
CA LEU A 40 -10.33 -5.26 -1.76
C LEU A 40 -11.77 -5.69 -2.00
N ILE A 41 -12.30 -5.35 -3.17
CA ILE A 41 -13.61 -5.86 -3.60
C ILE A 41 -13.46 -6.57 -4.95
N GLY A 42 -14.10 -7.74 -5.06
CA GLY A 42 -14.20 -8.47 -6.32
C GLY A 42 -15.35 -7.93 -7.18
N LEU A 43 -15.04 -7.52 -8.40
CA LEU A 43 -16.02 -7.04 -9.37
C LEU A 43 -16.16 -8.07 -10.49
N PRO A 44 -17.32 -8.72 -10.66
CA PRO A 44 -17.54 -9.69 -11.73
C PRO A 44 -17.17 -9.08 -13.10
N GLY A 45 -16.31 -9.76 -13.86
CA GLY A 45 -15.83 -9.32 -15.16
C GLY A 45 -14.75 -8.22 -15.13
N HIS A 46 -14.43 -7.65 -13.98
CA HIS A 46 -13.46 -6.55 -13.84
C HIS A 46 -12.30 -6.88 -12.90
N GLY A 47 -12.33 -8.04 -12.22
CA GLY A 47 -11.28 -8.45 -11.29
C GLY A 47 -11.39 -7.77 -9.92
N TRP A 48 -10.23 -7.49 -9.32
CA TRP A 48 -10.13 -6.93 -7.98
C TRP A 48 -9.87 -5.43 -8.01
N ARG A 49 -10.61 -4.69 -7.18
CA ARG A 49 -10.40 -3.26 -6.95
C ARG A 49 -9.84 -3.05 -5.55
N GLY A 50 -8.72 -2.35 -5.48
CA GLY A 50 -8.08 -1.85 -4.26
C GLY A 50 -8.24 -0.32 -4.11
N ASP A 51 -7.38 0.28 -3.27
CA ASP A 51 -7.43 1.70 -2.90
C ASP A 51 -8.78 2.11 -2.30
N LEU A 52 -9.30 1.21 -1.44
CA LEU A 52 -10.59 1.33 -0.80
C LEU A 52 -10.44 1.23 0.73
N ARG A 53 -11.32 1.96 1.44
CA ARG A 53 -11.47 1.86 2.89
C ARG A 53 -12.88 1.37 3.24
N ALA A 54 -12.95 0.55 4.27
CA ALA A 54 -14.23 0.08 4.81
C ALA A 54 -14.69 0.94 6.00
N ASP A 55 -15.99 1.00 6.20
CA ASP A 55 -16.60 1.39 7.47
C ASP A 55 -17.17 0.16 8.19
N GLU A 56 -17.81 0.33 9.33
CA GLU A 56 -18.35 -0.75 10.12
C GLU A 56 -19.46 -1.53 9.38
N LYS A 57 -19.55 -2.82 9.69
CA LYS A 57 -20.57 -3.70 9.10
C LYS A 57 -21.98 -3.22 9.43
N VAL A 58 -22.85 -3.25 8.44
CA VAL A 58 -24.26 -2.90 8.56
C VAL A 58 -25.14 -4.10 8.25
N VAL A 59 -26.07 -4.42 9.12
CA VAL A 59 -27.04 -5.51 8.90
C VAL A 59 -28.33 -4.92 8.35
N GLN A 60 -28.76 -5.41 7.18
CA GLN A 60 -30.04 -5.04 6.59
C GLN A 60 -30.85 -6.31 6.28
N GLY A 61 -31.89 -6.54 7.06
CA GLY A 61 -32.65 -7.78 7.01
C GLY A 61 -31.81 -8.97 7.42
N SER A 62 -31.68 -9.96 6.54
CA SER A 62 -30.88 -11.17 6.75
C SER A 62 -29.46 -11.08 6.18
N ARG A 63 -29.03 -9.93 5.65
CA ARG A 63 -27.76 -9.77 4.98
C ARG A 63 -26.87 -8.76 5.70
N THR A 64 -25.57 -9.02 5.64
CA THR A 64 -24.53 -8.11 6.16
C THR A 64 -23.83 -7.43 4.99
N TYR A 65 -23.64 -6.14 5.12
CA TYR A 65 -22.95 -5.29 4.15
C TYR A 65 -21.82 -4.55 4.82
N VAL A 66 -20.88 -4.13 3.99
CA VAL A 66 -19.78 -3.25 4.38
C VAL A 66 -19.89 -1.98 3.55
N PRO A 67 -19.99 -0.81 4.15
CA PRO A 67 -19.83 0.45 3.43
C PRO A 67 -18.39 0.56 2.97
N VAL A 68 -18.16 0.76 1.67
CA VAL A 68 -16.81 0.82 1.08
C VAL A 68 -16.69 2.06 0.22
N MET A 69 -15.62 2.83 0.42
CA MET A 69 -15.37 4.07 -0.31
C MET A 69 -13.92 4.15 -0.79
N PRO A 70 -13.63 4.95 -1.84
CA PRO A 70 -12.25 5.26 -2.25
C PRO A 70 -11.45 5.89 -1.11
N GLU A 71 -10.17 5.57 -1.01
CA GLU A 71 -9.31 6.13 0.04
C GLU A 71 -9.24 7.65 0.02
N ALA A 72 -9.27 8.26 -1.17
CA ALA A 72 -9.29 9.71 -1.28
C ALA A 72 -10.50 10.34 -0.58
N GLU A 73 -11.68 9.73 -0.73
CA GLU A 73 -12.92 10.18 -0.07
C GLU A 73 -12.87 9.90 1.43
N TRP A 74 -12.35 8.74 1.84
CA TRP A 74 -12.16 8.41 3.25
C TRP A 74 -11.29 9.44 3.95
N TYR A 75 -10.08 9.72 3.43
CA TYR A 75 -9.18 10.69 4.04
C TYR A 75 -9.75 12.10 4.06
N ARG A 76 -10.51 12.48 3.03
CA ARG A 76 -11.19 13.77 3.00
C ARG A 76 -12.28 13.84 4.07
N ALA A 77 -13.11 12.81 4.19
CA ALA A 77 -14.18 12.75 5.20
C ALA A 77 -13.63 12.84 6.63
N GLU A 78 -12.56 12.08 6.92
CA GLU A 78 -11.90 12.13 8.23
C GLU A 78 -11.26 13.50 8.50
N ALA A 79 -10.65 14.13 7.51
CA ALA A 79 -10.02 15.45 7.66
C ALA A 79 -11.03 16.58 7.83
N GLU A 80 -12.17 16.53 7.12
CA GLU A 80 -13.21 17.55 7.12
C GLU A 80 -14.33 17.24 8.14
N GLN A 81 -14.26 16.09 8.82
CA GLN A 81 -15.29 15.61 9.76
C GLN A 81 -16.69 15.59 9.13
N THR A 82 -16.76 15.15 7.86
CA THR A 82 -18.01 15.08 7.10
C THR A 82 -18.46 13.64 6.93
N GLU A 83 -19.77 13.44 6.93
CA GLU A 83 -20.34 12.16 6.54
C GLU A 83 -20.28 11.98 5.03
N VAL A 84 -19.81 10.81 4.59
CA VAL A 84 -19.78 10.43 3.18
C VAL A 84 -20.70 9.23 2.96
N PHE A 85 -21.52 9.32 1.92
CA PHE A 85 -22.32 8.19 1.50
C PHE A 85 -21.44 7.12 0.84
N ALA A 86 -21.23 6.02 1.55
CA ALA A 86 -20.48 4.88 1.05
C ALA A 86 -21.42 3.80 0.47
N PRO A 87 -21.17 3.31 -0.75
CA PRO A 87 -21.91 2.18 -1.30
C PRO A 87 -21.81 0.96 -0.39
N LEU A 88 -22.94 0.27 -0.19
CA LEU A 88 -23.01 -0.96 0.59
C LEU A 88 -22.61 -2.15 -0.29
N VAL A 89 -21.54 -2.82 0.07
CA VAL A 89 -21.04 -4.03 -0.62
C VAL A 89 -21.36 -5.25 0.24
N PRO A 90 -21.93 -6.33 -0.32
CA PRO A 90 -22.14 -7.57 0.41
C PRO A 90 -20.83 -8.06 1.04
N VAL A 91 -20.87 -8.44 2.32
CA VAL A 91 -19.66 -8.76 3.12
C VAL A 91 -18.83 -9.88 2.51
N GLU A 92 -19.46 -10.83 1.82
CA GLU A 92 -18.82 -11.94 1.12
C GLU A 92 -17.97 -11.52 -0.09
N ARG A 93 -18.09 -10.27 -0.54
CA ARG A 93 -17.31 -9.73 -1.66
C ARG A 93 -16.18 -8.79 -1.19
N VAL A 94 -16.07 -8.61 0.13
CA VAL A 94 -15.08 -7.70 0.72
C VAL A 94 -13.98 -8.50 1.41
N TRP A 95 -12.75 -8.13 1.13
CA TRP A 95 -11.56 -8.73 1.72
C TRP A 95 -10.70 -7.66 2.35
N VAL A 96 -10.26 -7.89 3.58
CA VAL A 96 -9.41 -6.96 4.33
C VAL A 96 -7.95 -7.24 4.01
N GLU A 97 -7.17 -6.22 3.75
CA GLU A 97 -5.71 -6.36 3.62
C GLU A 97 -5.09 -6.44 5.02
N GLU A 98 -4.54 -7.59 5.37
CA GLU A 98 -3.84 -7.83 6.63
C GLU A 98 -2.37 -8.15 6.39
N LEU A 99 -1.54 -7.87 7.40
CA LEU A 99 -0.13 -8.27 7.36
C LEU A 99 -0.04 -9.79 7.47
N GLY A 100 0.42 -10.40 6.40
CA GLY A 100 0.67 -11.85 6.34
C GLY A 100 1.88 -12.26 7.14
N MET A 101 2.03 -13.57 7.32
CA MET A 101 3.27 -14.16 7.83
C MET A 101 4.37 -13.98 6.77
N ALA A 102 5.59 -13.66 7.20
CA ALA A 102 6.74 -13.75 6.34
C ALA A 102 6.85 -15.20 5.82
N GLY A 103 6.76 -15.38 4.53
CA GLY A 103 6.84 -16.67 3.89
C GLY A 103 7.72 -16.58 2.65
N PRO A 104 8.26 -17.71 2.16
CA PRO A 104 9.01 -17.70 0.93
C PRO A 104 8.16 -17.06 -0.17
N ALA A 105 8.79 -16.18 -0.96
CA ALA A 105 8.15 -15.60 -2.13
C ALA A 105 7.60 -16.78 -2.96
N ILE A 106 6.28 -16.84 -3.11
CA ILE A 106 5.67 -17.81 -4.01
C ILE A 106 6.14 -17.38 -5.39
N GLY A 107 7.07 -18.17 -5.93
CA GLY A 107 7.65 -17.91 -7.24
C GLY A 107 6.54 -17.62 -8.24
N THR A 108 6.87 -16.79 -9.22
CA THR A 108 6.03 -16.46 -10.38
C THR A 108 5.61 -17.74 -11.10
N GLY A 109 4.68 -18.46 -10.47
CA GLY A 109 4.05 -19.64 -11.06
C GLY A 109 3.29 -19.21 -12.29
N ASP A 110 3.49 -19.99 -13.29
CA ASP A 110 2.92 -20.07 -14.63
C ASP A 110 1.76 -19.10 -14.92
N VAL A 111 1.98 -18.22 -15.89
CA VAL A 111 1.05 -17.16 -16.33
C VAL A 111 -0.31 -17.72 -16.81
N VAL A 112 -0.39 -19.02 -17.08
CA VAL A 112 -1.59 -19.68 -17.63
C VAL A 112 -2.63 -20.07 -16.56
N SER A 113 -2.26 -20.20 -15.30
CA SER A 113 -3.22 -20.49 -14.21
C SER A 113 -3.86 -19.25 -13.59
N ARG A 114 -3.60 -18.06 -14.09
CA ARG A 114 -4.24 -16.81 -13.68
C ARG A 114 -5.54 -16.53 -14.44
N LEU A 115 -6.38 -17.52 -14.62
CA LEU A 115 -7.81 -17.26 -14.61
C LEU A 115 -8.11 -16.77 -13.18
N VAL A 116 -8.24 -15.46 -13.05
CA VAL A 116 -8.45 -14.77 -11.78
C VAL A 116 -9.69 -15.38 -11.14
N SER A 117 -9.49 -16.32 -10.23
CA SER A 117 -10.56 -16.76 -9.36
C SER A 117 -11.02 -15.55 -8.56
N LEU A 118 -12.28 -15.14 -8.70
CA LEU A 118 -12.87 -14.09 -7.86
C LEU A 118 -13.12 -14.60 -6.44
N ASP A 119 -12.72 -15.84 -6.15
CA ASP A 119 -12.90 -16.47 -4.85
C ASP A 119 -11.86 -16.01 -3.83
N GLU A 120 -10.67 -15.60 -4.29
CA GLU A 120 -9.61 -15.07 -3.42
C GLU A 120 -8.77 -14.04 -4.17
N PRO A 121 -8.56 -12.83 -3.61
CA PRO A 121 -7.67 -11.86 -4.21
C PRO A 121 -6.19 -12.28 -4.10
N PRO A 122 -5.34 -11.85 -5.04
CA PRO A 122 -3.93 -12.18 -5.01
C PRO A 122 -3.22 -11.55 -3.81
N ARG A 123 -2.28 -12.28 -3.20
CA ARG A 123 -1.34 -11.71 -2.23
C ARG A 123 -0.46 -10.69 -2.91
N ARG A 124 -0.12 -9.64 -2.19
CA ARG A 124 0.81 -8.60 -2.65
C ARG A 124 2.12 -8.75 -1.90
N ASN A 125 3.16 -9.13 -2.61
CA ASN A 125 4.51 -9.14 -2.08
C ASN A 125 5.16 -7.78 -2.32
N PRO A 126 5.76 -7.16 -1.31
CA PRO A 126 6.55 -5.95 -1.51
C PRO A 126 7.73 -6.21 -2.46
N ILE A 127 8.04 -5.24 -3.29
CA ILE A 127 9.23 -5.24 -4.16
C ILE A 127 10.15 -4.09 -3.76
N ALA A 128 11.46 -4.29 -3.83
CA ALA A 128 12.40 -3.22 -3.53
C ALA A 128 12.13 -2.01 -4.43
N ALA A 129 12.23 -0.80 -3.90
CA ALA A 129 11.94 0.40 -4.68
C ALA A 129 12.86 0.55 -5.88
N LEU A 130 14.08 0.01 -5.81
CA LEU A 130 15.02 0.00 -6.92
C LEU A 130 14.55 -0.84 -8.12
N ASP A 131 13.77 -1.90 -7.85
CA ASP A 131 13.27 -2.83 -8.87
C ASP A 131 11.89 -2.40 -9.42
N ALA A 132 11.31 -1.36 -8.86
CA ALA A 132 10.01 -0.87 -9.30
C ALA A 132 10.13 -0.07 -10.59
N SER A 133 9.21 -0.29 -11.53
CA SER A 133 9.17 0.42 -12.82
C SER A 133 8.78 1.89 -12.70
N ALA A 134 8.07 2.26 -11.65
CA ALA A 134 7.65 3.62 -11.31
C ALA A 134 7.33 3.69 -9.81
N LEU A 135 7.62 4.81 -9.19
CA LEU A 135 7.38 5.05 -7.77
C LEU A 135 6.28 6.06 -7.50
N THR A 136 6.26 7.16 -8.23
CA THR A 136 5.35 8.28 -7.96
C THR A 136 3.89 7.83 -7.83
N GLY A 137 3.27 8.18 -6.71
CA GLY A 137 1.89 7.81 -6.37
C GLY A 137 1.70 6.40 -5.82
N ARG A 138 2.73 5.55 -5.86
CA ARG A 138 2.66 4.19 -5.30
C ARG A 138 2.66 4.24 -3.78
N ARG A 139 1.98 3.27 -3.15
CA ARG A 139 2.19 3.00 -1.73
C ARG A 139 3.57 2.43 -1.52
N VAL A 140 4.22 2.91 -0.49
CA VAL A 140 5.56 2.47 -0.14
C VAL A 140 5.66 2.12 1.34
N ILE A 141 6.59 1.24 1.63
CA ILE A 141 6.93 0.80 2.98
C ILE A 141 8.33 1.30 3.27
N GLN A 142 8.49 2.02 4.35
CA GLN A 142 9.80 2.41 4.88
C GLN A 142 10.19 1.43 5.98
N LEU A 143 11.36 0.83 5.85
CA LEU A 143 12.00 0.10 6.96
C LEU A 143 12.64 1.10 7.92
N LEU A 144 12.44 0.88 9.21
CA LEU A 144 12.99 1.70 10.28
C LEU A 144 14.22 1.02 10.88
N GLU A 145 15.11 1.81 11.48
CA GLU A 145 16.35 1.31 12.09
C GLU A 145 16.10 0.31 13.26
N ASP A 146 14.97 0.43 13.92
CA ASP A 146 14.53 -0.48 14.98
C ASP A 146 13.93 -1.80 14.48
N GLY A 147 13.94 -2.01 13.16
CA GLY A 147 13.32 -3.17 12.49
C GLY A 147 11.81 -3.03 12.32
N GLY A 148 11.24 -1.89 12.64
CA GLY A 148 9.84 -1.57 12.37
C GLY A 148 9.56 -1.26 10.90
N GLU A 149 8.28 -1.21 10.55
CA GLU A 149 7.80 -0.90 9.20
C GLU A 149 6.81 0.27 9.28
N ARG A 150 7.00 1.27 8.45
CA ARG A 150 6.04 2.34 8.25
C ARG A 150 5.33 2.16 6.91
N ARG A 151 4.01 2.05 6.91
CA ARG A 151 3.19 1.66 5.74
C ARG A 151 2.12 2.67 5.35
N ASP A 152 2.05 3.79 6.03
CA ASP A 152 1.12 4.90 5.77
C ASP A 152 1.72 5.93 4.79
N LEU A 153 2.54 5.48 3.84
CA LEU A 153 3.33 6.34 2.98
C LEU A 153 2.99 6.15 1.50
N ARG A 154 3.10 7.27 0.75
CA ARG A 154 3.09 7.27 -0.72
C ARG A 154 4.32 8.01 -1.26
N ALA A 155 4.88 7.49 -2.34
CA ALA A 155 5.99 8.14 -3.02
C ALA A 155 5.51 9.41 -3.74
N VAL A 156 6.20 10.51 -3.52
CA VAL A 156 5.92 11.82 -4.15
C VAL A 156 6.78 12.01 -5.39
N THR A 157 7.98 11.42 -5.40
CA THR A 157 8.91 11.51 -6.53
C THR A 157 9.33 10.12 -7.01
N GLU A 158 9.88 10.07 -8.21
CA GLU A 158 10.73 8.97 -8.64
C GLU A 158 12.05 8.98 -7.87
N LEU A 159 12.87 7.93 -8.06
CA LEU A 159 14.22 7.89 -7.50
C LEU A 159 15.05 9.06 -8.02
N HIS A 160 15.81 9.67 -7.15
CA HIS A 160 16.72 10.76 -7.45
C HIS A 160 17.96 10.68 -6.55
N THR A 161 19.01 11.38 -6.94
CA THR A 161 20.21 11.50 -6.12
C THR A 161 20.03 12.69 -5.16
N SER A 162 20.20 12.46 -3.87
CA SER A 162 20.19 13.50 -2.84
C SER A 162 21.44 14.39 -2.93
N ASP A 163 21.45 15.48 -2.18
CA ASP A 163 22.61 16.38 -2.09
C ASP A 163 23.86 15.68 -1.53
N ASP A 164 23.66 14.64 -0.71
CA ASP A 164 24.73 13.81 -0.13
C ASP A 164 25.21 12.69 -1.08
N GLY A 165 24.56 12.52 -2.22
CA GLY A 165 24.94 11.53 -3.25
C GLY A 165 24.20 10.19 -3.13
N ASP A 166 23.32 10.01 -2.16
CA ASP A 166 22.53 8.81 -1.98
C ASP A 166 21.34 8.75 -2.94
N ILE A 167 20.95 7.54 -3.35
CA ILE A 167 19.74 7.34 -4.13
C ILE A 167 18.56 7.32 -3.14
N CYS A 168 17.64 8.26 -3.31
CA CYS A 168 16.50 8.48 -2.42
C CYS A 168 15.20 8.63 -3.19
N ALA A 169 14.07 8.56 -2.48
CA ALA A 169 12.78 9.06 -2.94
C ALA A 169 12.12 9.93 -1.86
N ARG A 170 11.36 10.93 -2.28
CA ARG A 170 10.53 11.69 -1.34
C ARG A 170 9.20 10.99 -1.15
N VAL A 171 8.83 10.81 0.11
CA VAL A 171 7.57 10.20 0.50
C VAL A 171 6.75 11.14 1.37
N ALA A 172 5.44 11.00 1.35
CA ALA A 172 4.51 11.71 2.21
C ALA A 172 3.59 10.70 2.90
N THR A 173 2.93 11.11 3.99
CA THR A 173 1.86 10.29 4.56
C THR A 173 0.70 10.15 3.56
N GLU A 174 -0.03 9.04 3.61
CA GLU A 174 -1.21 8.87 2.75
C GLU A 174 -2.22 10.01 2.93
N LEU A 175 -2.42 10.47 4.18
CA LEU A 175 -3.30 11.59 4.45
C LEU A 175 -2.85 12.86 3.73
N ASP A 176 -1.57 13.22 3.81
CA ASP A 176 -1.06 14.43 3.18
C ASP A 176 -1.02 14.32 1.66
N TRP A 177 -0.73 13.12 1.14
CA TRP A 177 -0.81 12.81 -0.28
C TRP A 177 -2.23 13.06 -0.83
N TYR A 178 -3.24 12.48 -0.20
CA TYR A 178 -4.61 12.67 -0.65
C TYR A 178 -5.07 14.12 -0.43
N ARG A 179 -4.69 14.76 0.69
CA ARG A 179 -4.99 16.17 0.95
C ARG A 179 -4.47 17.08 -0.16
N TRP A 180 -3.29 16.80 -0.71
CA TRP A 180 -2.77 17.54 -1.85
C TRP A 180 -3.72 17.52 -3.05
N ALA A 181 -4.30 16.37 -3.36
CA ALA A 181 -5.22 16.22 -4.49
C ALA A 181 -6.46 17.14 -4.41
N TRP A 182 -7.01 17.36 -3.20
CA TRP A 182 -8.19 18.22 -3.06
C TRP A 182 -7.88 19.66 -2.60
N SER A 183 -6.78 19.91 -1.92
CA SER A 183 -6.44 21.26 -1.41
C SER A 183 -5.42 22.02 -2.27
N GLY A 184 -4.72 21.32 -3.18
CA GLY A 184 -3.61 21.87 -3.96
C GLY A 184 -2.36 22.19 -3.10
N ARG A 185 -2.39 21.92 -1.79
CA ARG A 185 -1.25 22.18 -0.91
C ARG A 185 -0.23 21.06 -1.03
N ILE A 186 1.00 21.41 -1.44
CA ILE A 186 2.11 20.45 -1.52
C ILE A 186 2.31 19.76 -0.15
N PRO A 187 2.36 18.42 -0.11
CA PRO A 187 2.51 17.68 1.14
C PRO A 187 3.91 17.89 1.74
N PRO A 188 4.05 17.88 3.06
CA PRO A 188 5.34 17.72 3.70
C PRO A 188 5.93 16.36 3.29
N THR A 189 7.20 16.36 2.90
CA THR A 189 7.87 15.15 2.43
C THR A 189 9.04 14.78 3.32
N LEU A 190 9.29 13.49 3.46
CA LEU A 190 10.49 12.91 4.02
C LEU A 190 11.31 12.31 2.88
N GLU A 191 12.60 12.55 2.87
CA GLU A 191 13.54 11.90 1.96
C GLU A 191 13.99 10.57 2.57
N VAL A 192 13.79 9.47 1.83
CA VAL A 192 14.07 8.11 2.30
C VAL A 192 15.06 7.45 1.36
N PRO A 193 16.21 6.94 1.87
CA PRO A 193 17.15 6.16 1.09
C PRO A 193 16.50 4.93 0.46
N VAL A 194 16.86 4.63 -0.78
CA VAL A 194 16.21 3.57 -1.58
C VAL A 194 16.33 2.18 -0.95
N HIS A 195 17.43 1.89 -0.25
CA HIS A 195 17.65 0.60 0.41
C HIS A 195 16.69 0.32 1.58
N LEU A 196 16.05 1.37 2.13
CA LEU A 196 15.03 1.27 3.16
C LEU A 196 13.60 1.35 2.60
N LEU A 197 13.46 1.42 1.28
CA LEU A 197 12.17 1.68 0.65
C LEU A 197 11.70 0.49 -0.20
N TRP A 198 10.45 0.10 0.03
CA TRP A 198 9.79 -0.98 -0.69
C TRP A 198 8.44 -0.49 -1.24
N VAL A 199 7.99 -1.07 -2.34
CA VAL A 199 6.68 -0.79 -2.96
C VAL A 199 5.73 -1.92 -2.61
N GLU A 200 4.50 -1.54 -2.15
CA GLU A 200 3.40 -2.49 -1.92
C GLU A 200 2.80 -3.03 -3.23
#